data_b8eb305e67d7b4c6f03150aba3561380
#
_entry.id   b8eb305e67d7b4c6f03150aba3561380
#
_cell.length_a   1.000
_cell.length_b   1.000
_cell.length_c   1.000
_cell.angle_alpha   90.00
_cell.angle_beta   90.00
_cell.angle_gamma   90.00
#
_symmetry.space_group_name_H-M   'P 1'
#
loop_
_entity.id
_entity.type
_entity.pdbx_description
1 polymer ?
#
loop_
_entity_poly.entity_id
_entity_poly.type
_entity_poly.pdbx_seq_one_letter_code
_entity_poly.pdbx_strand_id
1 'polypeptide(L)'
;MSRKRILTDDTGQEIAKALSVIAQTNIAQANMNWANVQAIVADGAGEKAFAIGTQLIEKWTDTAESKEYDMPWQVNHFENVTLEDGEVVPGMWLQTHYCLPFGVQFSHQRAFLACPDGLSAGTYHFDFAKAWANNVKPGISYQFTLTKPVEKGGRLAGCYGAPDTVPSSWKVYSYGANGITLNETVNINVGSSGTNLGTIQNDSRSGNLNSAQELAYGWNRWKTSALRQWLNSSKPKGQWWNSQDKWDICPDQLANKDGFLCGIPEQMLNSLKKVKVSTFANTVNDEGVEDITYDYVTLPSLGQIYAQTQIAGEGNPHTYWKRKSGKLAPHEWWQNDPNMITYSVANKTSAQYVRLRSAYRGNAHSAWIVNSSGYIYYGNASGANAYSPLICIA
;
A
#
# COMPACT_ATOMS: atom_id res chain seq x y z
N MET A 1 44.82 -51.90 0.22
CA MET A 1 45.21 -50.64 -0.45
C MET A 1 44.05 -49.68 -0.38
N SER A 2 44.17 -48.64 0.43
CA SER A 2 43.16 -47.58 0.56
C SER A 2 43.23 -46.70 -0.69
N ARG A 3 42.18 -46.62 -1.49
CA ARG A 3 42.07 -45.65 -2.58
C ARG A 3 41.85 -44.27 -1.97
N LYS A 4 42.92 -43.46 -1.93
CA LYS A 4 42.76 -42.00 -1.72
C LYS A 4 41.95 -41.48 -2.91
N ARG A 5 40.68 -41.05 -2.66
CA ARG A 5 39.98 -40.18 -3.62
C ARG A 5 40.68 -38.86 -3.62
N ILE A 6 41.35 -38.54 -4.72
CA ILE A 6 41.84 -37.19 -4.99
C ILE A 6 40.61 -36.37 -5.30
N LEU A 7 40.29 -35.39 -4.43
CA LEU A 7 39.31 -34.34 -4.75
C LEU A 7 39.88 -33.57 -5.95
N THR A 8 39.12 -33.45 -7.00
CA THR A 8 39.50 -32.57 -8.11
C THR A 8 39.52 -31.11 -7.64
N ASP A 9 40.32 -30.26 -8.24
CA ASP A 9 40.38 -28.83 -7.90
C ASP A 9 39.00 -28.20 -7.91
N ASP A 10 38.15 -28.54 -8.87
CA ASP A 10 36.75 -28.06 -8.95
C ASP A 10 35.93 -28.48 -7.72
N THR A 11 36.03 -29.73 -7.28
CA THR A 11 35.31 -30.18 -6.08
C THR A 11 35.83 -29.52 -4.82
N GLY A 12 37.14 -29.27 -4.75
CA GLY A 12 37.76 -28.52 -3.63
C GLY A 12 37.28 -27.08 -3.57
N GLN A 13 37.20 -26.42 -4.72
CA GLN A 13 36.69 -25.05 -4.82
C GLN A 13 35.20 -24.97 -4.46
N GLU A 14 34.36 -25.91 -4.92
CA GLU A 14 32.95 -25.97 -4.55
C GLU A 14 32.74 -26.19 -3.04
N ILE A 15 33.53 -27.04 -2.40
CA ILE A 15 33.48 -27.27 -0.96
C ILE A 15 33.93 -26.01 -0.22
N ALA A 16 35.00 -25.34 -0.65
CA ALA A 16 35.49 -24.11 -0.05
C ALA A 16 34.44 -23.01 -0.16
N LYS A 17 33.78 -22.87 -1.33
CA LYS A 17 32.70 -21.93 -1.54
C LYS A 17 31.51 -22.24 -0.63
N ALA A 18 31.09 -23.50 -0.53
CA ALA A 18 30.00 -23.92 0.34
C ALA A 18 30.29 -23.65 1.83
N LEU A 19 31.52 -23.93 2.29
CA LEU A 19 31.96 -23.65 3.65
C LEU A 19 31.98 -22.13 3.94
N SER A 20 32.44 -21.33 2.97
CA SER A 20 32.41 -19.87 3.08
C SER A 20 31.00 -19.34 3.23
N VAL A 21 30.06 -19.84 2.41
CA VAL A 21 28.64 -19.49 2.50
C VAL A 21 28.05 -19.85 3.85
N ILE A 22 28.32 -21.06 4.37
CA ILE A 22 27.84 -21.51 5.69
C ILE A 22 28.41 -20.61 6.79
N ALA A 23 29.70 -20.27 6.74
CA ALA A 23 30.31 -19.39 7.73
C ALA A 23 29.69 -17.98 7.69
N GLN A 24 29.51 -17.41 6.49
CA GLN A 24 28.89 -16.10 6.30
C GLN A 24 27.41 -16.09 6.77
N THR A 25 26.68 -17.15 6.47
CA THR A 25 25.27 -17.30 6.91
C THR A 25 25.17 -17.31 8.43
N ASN A 26 26.02 -18.09 9.09
CA ASN A 26 26.04 -18.16 10.55
C ASN A 26 26.38 -16.78 11.18
N ILE A 27 27.31 -16.05 10.59
CA ILE A 27 27.67 -14.70 11.03
C ILE A 27 26.48 -13.74 10.79
N ALA A 28 25.88 -13.79 9.60
CA ALA A 28 24.73 -12.95 9.27
C ALA A 28 23.54 -13.19 10.20
N GLN A 29 23.20 -14.44 10.46
CA GLN A 29 22.10 -14.79 11.37
C GLN A 29 22.39 -14.44 12.83
N ALA A 30 23.60 -14.69 13.31
CA ALA A 30 23.97 -14.43 14.71
C ALA A 30 24.08 -12.94 15.04
N ASN A 31 24.55 -12.11 14.10
CA ASN A 31 24.84 -10.71 14.33
C ASN A 31 23.91 -9.76 13.54
N MET A 32 22.93 -10.29 12.82
CA MET A 32 22.06 -9.50 11.93
C MET A 32 22.84 -8.53 11.03
N ASN A 33 23.96 -9.02 10.47
CA ASN A 33 24.81 -8.21 9.61
C ASN A 33 24.24 -8.17 8.19
N TRP A 34 23.50 -7.13 7.90
CA TRP A 34 22.82 -6.96 6.60
C TRP A 34 23.79 -6.85 5.42
N ALA A 35 24.99 -6.32 5.60
CA ALA A 35 25.99 -6.28 4.55
C ALA A 35 26.45 -7.70 4.15
N ASN A 36 26.57 -8.61 5.12
CA ASN A 36 26.87 -10.01 4.84
C ASN A 36 25.70 -10.71 4.17
N VAL A 37 24.46 -10.44 4.59
CA VAL A 37 23.25 -10.96 3.94
C VAL A 37 23.22 -10.52 2.48
N GLN A 38 23.47 -9.24 2.22
CA GLN A 38 23.51 -8.70 0.86
C GLN A 38 24.61 -9.35 0.02
N ALA A 39 25.83 -9.47 0.55
CA ALA A 39 26.94 -10.12 -0.18
C ALA A 39 26.61 -11.57 -0.58
N ILE A 40 25.99 -12.33 0.32
CA ILE A 40 25.59 -13.73 0.04
C ILE A 40 24.54 -13.76 -1.08
N VAL A 41 23.59 -12.83 -1.08
CA VAL A 41 22.52 -12.77 -2.12
C VAL A 41 23.11 -12.33 -3.46
N ALA A 42 23.94 -11.29 -3.46
CA ALA A 42 24.59 -10.77 -4.67
C ALA A 42 25.47 -11.83 -5.37
N ASP A 43 26.11 -12.70 -4.60
CA ASP A 43 26.87 -13.86 -5.12
C ASP A 43 25.97 -14.99 -5.68
N GLY A 44 24.66 -14.83 -5.65
CA GLY A 44 23.69 -15.87 -6.07
C GLY A 44 23.62 -17.06 -5.12
N ALA A 45 24.15 -16.93 -3.90
CA ALA A 45 24.14 -17.98 -2.89
C ALA A 45 22.95 -17.92 -1.92
N GLY A 46 22.08 -16.93 -2.06
CA GLY A 46 20.99 -16.66 -1.12
C GLY A 46 20.07 -17.86 -0.89
N GLU A 47 19.63 -18.54 -1.95
CA GLU A 47 18.73 -19.72 -1.82
C GLU A 47 19.38 -20.91 -1.11
N LYS A 48 20.72 -21.02 -1.18
CA LYS A 48 21.47 -22.06 -0.46
C LYS A 48 21.69 -21.71 0.99
N ALA A 49 21.79 -20.42 1.29
CA ALA A 49 22.12 -19.90 2.61
C ALA A 49 20.89 -19.68 3.50
N PHE A 50 19.76 -19.29 2.93
CA PHE A 50 18.56 -18.94 3.68
C PHE A 50 17.37 -19.80 3.23
N ALA A 51 16.79 -20.54 4.15
CA ALA A 51 15.58 -21.29 3.86
C ALA A 51 14.35 -20.35 3.72
N ILE A 52 13.42 -20.71 2.83
CA ILE A 52 12.12 -20.03 2.75
C ILE A 52 11.40 -20.14 4.10
N GLY A 53 10.95 -19.01 4.64
CA GLY A 53 10.33 -18.90 5.96
C GLY A 53 11.31 -18.53 7.09
N THR A 54 12.63 -18.50 6.83
CA THR A 54 13.60 -17.96 7.80
C THR A 54 13.25 -16.51 8.14
N GLN A 55 13.30 -16.16 9.42
CA GLN A 55 13.02 -14.83 9.92
C GLN A 55 14.31 -14.15 10.38
N LEU A 56 14.63 -13.02 9.77
CA LEU A 56 15.69 -12.12 10.19
C LEU A 56 15.05 -11.00 11.01
N ILE A 57 15.33 -10.94 12.31
CA ILE A 57 14.68 -9.98 13.21
C ILE A 57 15.50 -8.69 13.21
N GLU A 58 14.85 -7.59 12.86
CA GLU A 58 15.42 -6.26 12.92
C GLU A 58 14.43 -5.28 13.54
N LYS A 59 14.91 -4.21 14.13
CA LYS A 59 14.07 -3.19 14.72
C LYS A 59 13.57 -2.22 13.66
N TRP A 60 12.31 -1.83 13.81
CA TRP A 60 11.78 -0.66 13.14
C TRP A 60 11.25 0.33 14.18
N THR A 61 11.63 1.60 14.04
CA THR A 61 11.24 2.66 14.97
C THR A 61 10.13 3.52 14.37
N ASP A 62 8.98 3.58 15.04
CA ASP A 62 8.01 4.65 14.77
C ASP A 62 8.58 5.96 15.34
N THR A 63 9.15 6.79 14.48
CA THR A 63 9.83 8.03 14.88
C THR A 63 8.86 9.06 15.49
N ALA A 64 7.57 9.02 15.11
CA ALA A 64 6.56 9.92 15.66
C ALA A 64 6.20 9.58 17.12
N GLU A 65 6.24 8.29 17.46
CA GLU A 65 5.93 7.80 18.81
C GLU A 65 7.18 7.45 19.63
N SER A 66 8.37 7.51 19.00
CA SER A 66 9.64 7.04 19.58
C SER A 66 9.55 5.60 20.09
N LYS A 67 8.83 4.76 19.36
CA LYS A 67 8.54 3.38 19.75
C LYS A 67 9.20 2.39 18.81
N GLU A 68 9.93 1.44 19.37
CA GLU A 68 10.59 0.36 18.63
C GLU A 68 9.74 -0.90 18.59
N TYR A 69 9.79 -1.59 17.44
CA TYR A 69 9.16 -2.88 17.22
C TYR A 69 10.16 -3.86 16.63
N ASP A 70 10.25 -5.06 17.19
CA ASP A 70 11.00 -6.14 16.58
C ASP A 70 10.21 -6.67 15.37
N MET A 71 10.74 -6.42 14.18
CA MET A 71 10.13 -6.82 12.92
C MET A 71 10.83 -8.07 12.36
N PRO A 72 10.19 -9.24 12.43
CA PRO A 72 10.70 -10.43 11.75
C PRO A 72 10.53 -10.29 10.24
N TRP A 73 11.63 -10.12 9.52
CA TRP A 73 11.69 -10.11 8.07
C TRP A 73 11.83 -11.55 7.58
N GLN A 74 10.79 -12.06 6.97
CA GLN A 74 10.69 -13.46 6.56
C GLN A 74 11.07 -13.64 5.10
N VAL A 75 11.97 -14.57 4.84
CA VAL A 75 12.37 -14.94 3.47
C VAL A 75 11.20 -15.59 2.74
N ASN A 76 10.72 -14.91 1.71
CA ASN A 76 9.55 -15.33 0.94
C ASN A 76 9.88 -15.97 -0.40
N HIS A 77 10.91 -15.46 -1.09
CA HIS A 77 11.21 -15.90 -2.45
C HIS A 77 12.63 -15.49 -2.88
N PHE A 78 13.17 -16.21 -3.85
CA PHE A 78 14.40 -15.87 -4.57
C PHE A 78 14.10 -15.80 -6.05
N GLU A 79 14.53 -14.74 -6.70
CA GLU A 79 14.45 -14.54 -8.14
C GLU A 79 15.43 -13.45 -8.59
N ASN A 80 15.73 -13.38 -9.87
CA ASN A 80 16.44 -12.25 -10.40
C ASN A 80 15.51 -11.02 -10.44
N VAL A 81 16.02 -9.88 -10.01
CA VAL A 81 15.30 -8.61 -9.98
C VAL A 81 16.00 -7.58 -10.84
N THR A 82 15.25 -6.62 -11.38
CA THR A 82 15.80 -5.50 -12.15
C THR A 82 15.96 -4.29 -11.24
N LEU A 83 17.14 -3.72 -11.18
CA LEU A 83 17.44 -2.49 -10.43
C LEU A 83 17.05 -1.23 -11.22
N GLU A 84 17.10 -0.07 -10.56
CA GLU A 84 16.73 1.24 -11.14
C GLU A 84 17.62 1.63 -12.35
N ASP A 85 18.85 1.20 -12.37
CA ASP A 85 19.80 1.38 -13.49
C ASP A 85 19.63 0.39 -14.65
N GLY A 86 18.73 -0.59 -14.49
CA GLY A 86 18.43 -1.62 -15.47
C GLY A 86 19.24 -2.91 -15.31
N GLU A 87 20.16 -2.98 -14.34
CA GLU A 87 20.90 -4.20 -14.05
C GLU A 87 19.95 -5.28 -13.52
N VAL A 88 20.21 -6.54 -13.93
CA VAL A 88 19.45 -7.72 -13.47
C VAL A 88 20.35 -8.54 -12.57
N VAL A 89 19.99 -8.63 -11.31
CA VAL A 89 20.79 -9.26 -10.25
C VAL A 89 20.00 -10.27 -9.44
N PRO A 90 20.67 -11.23 -8.77
CA PRO A 90 20.00 -12.10 -7.81
C PRO A 90 19.33 -11.28 -6.70
N GLY A 91 18.11 -11.67 -6.34
CA GLY A 91 17.34 -11.00 -5.29
C GLY A 91 16.71 -11.97 -4.30
N MET A 92 16.62 -11.56 -3.05
CA MET A 92 15.92 -12.24 -1.97
C MET A 92 14.80 -11.36 -1.45
N TRP A 93 13.56 -11.79 -1.64
CA TRP A 93 12.38 -11.11 -1.13
C TRP A 93 12.12 -11.44 0.33
N LEU A 94 12.00 -10.39 1.12
CA LEU A 94 11.70 -10.45 2.55
C LEU A 94 10.41 -9.68 2.83
N GLN A 95 9.49 -10.29 3.56
CA GLN A 95 8.25 -9.65 3.99
C GLN A 95 8.17 -9.66 5.51
N THR A 96 7.66 -8.59 6.13
CA THR A 96 7.42 -8.62 7.56
C THR A 96 6.39 -9.70 7.91
N HIS A 97 6.73 -10.57 8.85
CA HIS A 97 5.86 -11.67 9.29
C HIS A 97 4.58 -11.15 9.97
N TYR A 98 4.70 -10.04 10.67
CA TYR A 98 3.58 -9.29 11.23
C TYR A 98 3.35 -8.01 10.45
N CYS A 99 2.13 -7.52 10.43
CA CYS A 99 1.86 -6.17 9.92
C CYS A 99 2.23 -5.12 10.96
N LEU A 100 2.46 -3.90 10.50
CA LEU A 100 2.75 -2.76 11.36
C LEU A 100 1.60 -2.49 12.34
N PRO A 101 1.86 -1.80 13.46
CA PRO A 101 0.91 -1.71 14.58
C PRO A 101 -0.28 -0.79 14.32
N PHE A 102 -0.29 -0.09 13.20
CA PHE A 102 -1.35 0.83 12.81
C PHE A 102 -1.74 0.65 11.34
N GLY A 103 -2.99 0.95 11.04
CA GLY A 103 -3.49 0.96 9.68
C GLY A 103 -3.23 2.32 9.00
N VAL A 104 -3.04 2.28 7.69
CA VAL A 104 -2.83 3.46 6.85
C VAL A 104 -3.73 3.41 5.63
N GLN A 105 -4.24 4.56 5.24
CA GLN A 105 -4.93 4.71 3.97
C GLN A 105 -3.95 4.51 2.81
N PHE A 106 -4.37 3.81 1.79
CA PHE A 106 -3.59 3.68 0.55
C PHE A 106 -3.41 5.04 -0.13
N SER A 107 -4.52 5.77 -0.22
CA SER A 107 -4.58 7.18 -0.54
C SER A 107 -5.66 7.83 0.29
N HIS A 108 -5.55 9.14 0.56
CA HIS A 108 -6.60 9.86 1.26
C HIS A 108 -7.91 9.73 0.48
N GLN A 109 -9.01 9.78 1.23
CA GLN A 109 -10.33 9.80 0.66
C GLN A 109 -10.54 10.95 -0.31
N ARG A 110 -11.13 10.62 -1.45
CA ARG A 110 -11.42 11.55 -2.51
C ARG A 110 -12.86 11.46 -3.00
N ALA A 111 -13.81 11.54 -2.06
CA ALA A 111 -15.19 11.75 -2.41
C ALA A 111 -15.54 13.19 -2.04
N PHE A 112 -15.63 14.08 -2.99
CA PHE A 112 -15.89 15.49 -2.72
C PHE A 112 -16.61 16.22 -3.85
N LEU A 113 -17.28 17.27 -3.47
CA LEU A 113 -17.89 18.27 -4.34
C LEU A 113 -16.91 19.42 -4.51
N ALA A 114 -16.44 19.67 -5.72
CA ALA A 114 -15.60 20.82 -6.03
C ALA A 114 -16.42 22.09 -6.10
N CYS A 115 -15.86 23.19 -5.61
CA CYS A 115 -16.46 24.51 -5.63
C CYS A 115 -15.54 25.49 -6.39
N PRO A 116 -15.44 25.37 -7.74
CA PRO A 116 -14.48 26.16 -8.53
C PRO A 116 -14.68 27.67 -8.37
N ASP A 117 -15.91 28.13 -8.25
CA ASP A 117 -16.26 29.54 -8.10
C ASP A 117 -16.49 29.96 -6.64
N GLY A 118 -16.31 29.02 -5.71
CA GLY A 118 -16.65 29.20 -4.30
C GLY A 118 -18.15 29.05 -4.03
N LEU A 119 -18.52 29.11 -2.76
CA LEU A 119 -19.92 29.15 -2.31
C LEU A 119 -20.03 30.17 -1.17
N SER A 120 -21.06 30.99 -1.18
CA SER A 120 -21.36 31.86 -0.05
C SER A 120 -21.83 31.06 1.17
N ALA A 121 -21.83 31.67 2.36
CA ALA A 121 -22.59 31.09 3.47
C ALA A 121 -24.08 31.01 3.12
N GLY A 122 -24.71 29.84 3.42
CA GLY A 122 -26.10 29.63 3.02
C GLY A 122 -26.45 28.13 2.92
N THR A 123 -27.68 27.85 2.57
CA THR A 123 -28.17 26.48 2.40
C THR A 123 -28.15 26.10 0.93
N TYR A 124 -27.70 24.90 0.67
CA TYR A 124 -27.53 24.32 -0.66
C TYR A 124 -28.12 22.93 -0.71
N HIS A 125 -28.54 22.50 -1.90
CA HIS A 125 -28.91 21.12 -2.15
C HIS A 125 -28.37 20.62 -3.50
N PHE A 126 -28.28 19.30 -3.62
CA PHE A 126 -27.81 18.60 -4.81
C PHE A 126 -28.45 17.21 -4.86
N ASP A 127 -28.40 16.56 -6.00
CA ASP A 127 -28.75 15.16 -6.18
C ASP A 127 -27.61 14.39 -6.85
N PHE A 128 -27.77 13.07 -7.00
CA PHE A 128 -26.78 12.21 -7.65
C PHE A 128 -27.33 11.66 -8.96
N ALA A 129 -26.45 11.57 -9.98
CA ALA A 129 -26.80 11.05 -11.31
C ALA A 129 -27.09 9.56 -11.31
N LYS A 130 -26.42 8.79 -10.43
CA LYS A 130 -26.54 7.33 -10.37
C LYS A 130 -26.88 6.87 -8.97
N ALA A 131 -27.58 5.74 -8.90
CA ALA A 131 -27.74 5.03 -7.66
C ALA A 131 -26.35 4.63 -7.15
N TRP A 132 -26.10 4.94 -5.90
CA TRP A 132 -24.86 4.64 -5.26
C TRP A 132 -25.14 3.63 -4.17
N ALA A 133 -24.95 2.35 -4.51
CA ALA A 133 -25.40 1.23 -3.74
C ALA A 133 -26.86 1.37 -3.23
N ASN A 134 -27.21 0.78 -2.11
CA ASN A 134 -28.62 0.67 -1.71
C ASN A 134 -29.24 1.97 -1.18
N ASN A 135 -28.45 2.99 -0.86
CA ASN A 135 -28.92 4.14 -0.07
C ASN A 135 -28.93 5.48 -0.80
N VAL A 136 -28.26 5.59 -1.94
CA VAL A 136 -28.29 6.78 -2.77
C VAL A 136 -29.08 6.47 -4.03
N LYS A 137 -30.24 7.09 -4.16
CA LYS A 137 -31.12 6.93 -5.33
C LYS A 137 -31.11 8.21 -6.14
N PRO A 138 -31.07 8.12 -7.48
CA PRO A 138 -31.32 9.28 -8.33
C PRO A 138 -32.66 9.94 -7.97
N GLY A 139 -32.71 11.27 -8.00
CA GLY A 139 -33.91 12.02 -7.68
C GLY A 139 -34.18 12.28 -6.19
N ILE A 140 -33.31 11.80 -5.30
CA ILE A 140 -33.31 12.25 -3.91
C ILE A 140 -32.33 13.40 -3.77
N SER A 141 -32.83 14.54 -3.30
CA SER A 141 -32.01 15.71 -3.00
C SER A 141 -31.45 15.63 -1.59
N TYR A 142 -30.22 16.06 -1.46
CA TYR A 142 -29.47 16.18 -0.21
C TYR A 142 -29.10 17.62 0.02
N GLN A 143 -29.25 18.10 1.25
CA GLN A 143 -28.98 19.48 1.60
C GLN A 143 -27.96 19.62 2.71
N PHE A 144 -27.27 20.75 2.71
CA PHE A 144 -26.34 21.16 3.76
C PHE A 144 -26.38 22.68 3.92
N THR A 145 -25.92 23.17 5.06
CA THR A 145 -25.79 24.61 5.33
C THR A 145 -24.34 24.95 5.66
N LEU A 146 -23.81 25.92 4.94
CA LEU A 146 -22.52 26.54 5.21
C LEU A 146 -22.72 27.72 6.16
N THR A 147 -21.97 27.75 7.25
CA THR A 147 -21.92 28.91 8.17
C THR A 147 -20.87 29.94 7.73
N LYS A 148 -19.89 29.47 6.93
CA LYS A 148 -18.81 30.26 6.36
C LYS A 148 -18.75 30.08 4.84
N PRO A 149 -18.29 31.04 4.08
CA PRO A 149 -18.11 30.87 2.65
C PRO A 149 -17.02 29.83 2.36
N VAL A 150 -17.19 29.09 1.29
CA VAL A 150 -16.14 28.30 0.66
C VAL A 150 -15.49 29.18 -0.39
N GLU A 151 -14.21 29.40 -0.27
CA GLU A 151 -13.46 30.23 -1.21
C GLU A 151 -13.41 29.61 -2.61
N LYS A 152 -13.12 30.43 -3.59
CA LYS A 152 -12.93 29.99 -4.97
C LYS A 152 -11.87 28.89 -5.03
N GLY A 153 -12.22 27.78 -5.64
CA GLY A 153 -11.38 26.58 -5.71
C GLY A 153 -11.42 25.70 -4.47
N GLY A 154 -12.29 26.01 -3.49
CA GLY A 154 -12.55 25.16 -2.33
C GLY A 154 -13.33 23.89 -2.68
N ARG A 155 -13.60 23.07 -1.69
CA ARG A 155 -14.34 21.82 -1.85
C ARG A 155 -15.00 21.34 -0.57
N LEU A 156 -16.04 20.53 -0.73
CA LEU A 156 -16.59 19.72 0.35
C LEU A 156 -16.11 18.27 0.16
N ALA A 157 -15.50 17.70 1.18
CA ALA A 157 -15.06 16.33 1.15
C ALA A 157 -15.91 15.46 2.07
N GLY A 158 -16.52 14.44 1.51
CA GLY A 158 -17.22 13.42 2.27
C GLY A 158 -16.24 12.56 3.05
N CYS A 159 -16.49 12.33 4.34
CA CYS A 159 -15.83 11.25 5.07
C CYS A 159 -16.45 9.94 4.63
N TYR A 160 -15.68 9.14 3.91
CA TYR A 160 -16.18 8.00 3.19
C TYR A 160 -15.92 6.72 3.94
N GLY A 161 -16.94 6.09 4.46
CA GLY A 161 -16.83 4.78 5.09
C GLY A 161 -17.18 3.63 4.14
N ALA A 162 -18.25 3.76 3.41
CA ALA A 162 -18.72 2.74 2.48
C ALA A 162 -19.33 3.41 1.25
N PRO A 163 -19.24 2.81 0.06
CA PRO A 163 -19.84 3.35 -1.17
C PRO A 163 -21.36 3.46 -1.09
N ASP A 164 -21.95 3.03 -0.02
CA ASP A 164 -23.37 2.71 0.09
C ASP A 164 -24.19 3.80 0.80
N THR A 165 -23.55 4.80 1.36
CA THR A 165 -24.25 5.84 2.12
C THR A 165 -23.72 7.23 1.77
N VAL A 166 -24.62 8.18 1.58
CA VAL A 166 -24.23 9.59 1.64
C VAL A 166 -23.68 9.83 3.04
N PRO A 167 -22.45 10.33 3.17
CA PRO A 167 -21.90 10.64 4.48
C PRO A 167 -22.81 11.60 5.21
N SER A 168 -23.10 11.34 6.49
CA SER A 168 -23.93 12.21 7.31
C SER A 168 -23.27 13.58 7.55
N SER A 169 -21.97 13.69 7.32
CA SER A 169 -21.22 14.94 7.42
C SER A 169 -20.13 15.04 6.38
N TRP A 170 -19.87 16.25 5.91
CA TRP A 170 -18.79 16.57 5.00
C TRP A 170 -17.88 17.62 5.62
N LYS A 171 -16.59 17.43 5.41
CA LYS A 171 -15.58 18.42 5.77
C LYS A 171 -15.43 19.44 4.64
N VAL A 172 -15.48 20.71 4.98
CA VAL A 172 -15.29 21.81 4.04
C VAL A 172 -13.85 22.26 4.10
N TYR A 173 -13.18 22.26 2.99
CA TYR A 173 -11.80 22.67 2.87
C TYR A 173 -11.67 23.89 1.99
N SER A 174 -10.79 24.81 2.36
CA SER A 174 -10.22 25.84 1.49
C SER A 174 -8.87 25.38 0.97
N TYR A 175 -8.57 25.80 -0.24
CA TYR A 175 -7.25 25.64 -0.84
C TYR A 175 -6.60 27.03 -0.97
N GLY A 176 -5.45 27.23 -0.37
CA GLY A 176 -4.70 28.48 -0.39
C GLY A 176 -3.20 28.29 -0.59
N ALA A 177 -2.44 29.36 -0.50
CA ALA A 177 -0.97 29.35 -0.67
C ALA A 177 -0.24 28.42 0.32
N ASN A 178 -0.84 28.19 1.48
CA ASN A 178 -0.30 27.29 2.53
C ASN A 178 -0.90 25.87 2.47
N GLY A 179 -1.53 25.49 1.36
CA GLY A 179 -2.16 24.20 1.18
C GLY A 179 -3.64 24.15 1.55
N ILE A 180 -4.11 22.98 1.93
CA ILE A 180 -5.51 22.72 2.22
C ILE A 180 -5.77 22.91 3.72
N THR A 181 -6.76 23.71 4.05
CA THR A 181 -7.22 23.94 5.44
C THR A 181 -8.66 23.49 5.62
N LEU A 182 -8.98 22.87 6.76
CA LEU A 182 -10.35 22.55 7.14
C LEU A 182 -11.05 23.82 7.66
N ASN A 183 -12.12 24.25 6.99
CA ASN A 183 -12.91 25.42 7.41
C ASN A 183 -14.01 25.08 8.40
N GLU A 184 -14.82 24.08 8.06
CA GLU A 184 -15.91 23.59 8.91
C GLU A 184 -16.32 22.17 8.54
N THR A 185 -17.16 21.57 9.36
CA THR A 185 -17.86 20.31 9.05
C THR A 185 -19.34 20.61 8.93
N VAL A 186 -19.95 20.21 7.82
CA VAL A 186 -21.38 20.39 7.55
C VAL A 186 -22.12 19.06 7.63
N ASN A 187 -23.33 19.10 8.14
CA ASN A 187 -24.22 17.92 8.13
C ASN A 187 -24.96 17.84 6.80
N ILE A 188 -25.06 16.64 6.26
CA ILE A 188 -25.80 16.34 5.04
C ILE A 188 -27.11 15.63 5.43
N ASN A 189 -28.23 16.20 5.01
CA ASN A 189 -29.55 15.66 5.26
C ASN A 189 -30.34 15.49 3.96
N VAL A 190 -31.34 14.64 3.96
CA VAL A 190 -32.30 14.59 2.85
C VAL A 190 -33.12 15.88 2.87
N GLY A 191 -33.18 16.57 1.75
CA GLY A 191 -33.92 17.81 1.60
C GLY A 191 -33.50 18.57 0.34
N SER A 192 -34.34 19.55 -0.04
CA SER A 192 -34.17 20.36 -1.25
C SER A 192 -34.23 21.86 -0.98
N SER A 193 -33.89 22.28 0.24
CA SER A 193 -33.86 23.69 0.60
C SER A 193 -32.61 24.41 0.08
N GLY A 194 -32.73 25.71 -0.16
CA GLY A 194 -31.63 26.58 -0.57
C GLY A 194 -31.31 26.52 -2.06
N THR A 195 -30.10 26.90 -2.40
CA THR A 195 -29.63 26.97 -3.79
C THR A 195 -29.34 25.57 -4.34
N ASN A 196 -29.86 25.27 -5.52
CA ASN A 196 -29.59 24.00 -6.20
C ASN A 196 -28.21 24.04 -6.85
N LEU A 197 -27.34 23.11 -6.46
CA LEU A 197 -26.03 22.89 -7.08
C LEU A 197 -26.09 21.93 -8.29
N GLY A 198 -27.26 21.37 -8.57
CA GLY A 198 -27.49 20.44 -9.67
C GLY A 198 -27.15 18.99 -9.31
N THR A 199 -26.94 18.17 -10.33
CA THR A 199 -26.74 16.73 -10.22
C THR A 199 -25.26 16.41 -10.18
N ILE A 200 -24.81 15.74 -9.12
CA ILE A 200 -23.44 15.30 -8.98
C ILE A 200 -23.22 14.02 -9.79
N GLN A 201 -22.17 14.02 -10.62
CA GLN A 201 -21.74 12.85 -11.38
C GLN A 201 -20.95 11.92 -10.47
N ASN A 202 -21.62 10.94 -9.89
CA ASN A 202 -21.08 10.02 -8.91
C ASN A 202 -20.74 8.67 -9.52
N ASP A 203 -20.00 8.64 -10.59
CA ASP A 203 -19.42 7.39 -11.06
C ASP A 203 -18.09 7.09 -10.33
N SER A 204 -17.55 5.89 -10.52
CA SER A 204 -16.31 5.49 -9.86
C SER A 204 -15.05 6.11 -10.50
N ARG A 205 -15.20 7.16 -11.26
CA ARG A 205 -14.10 7.87 -11.89
C ARG A 205 -13.46 8.85 -10.92
N SER A 206 -12.16 8.99 -11.01
CA SER A 206 -11.41 10.12 -10.47
C SER A 206 -11.54 11.30 -11.43
N GLY A 207 -12.75 11.81 -11.62
CA GLY A 207 -13.04 12.77 -12.67
C GLY A 207 -12.27 14.07 -12.60
N ASN A 208 -12.44 14.88 -13.61
CA ASN A 208 -11.93 16.24 -13.61
C ASN A 208 -12.74 17.09 -12.61
N LEU A 209 -12.13 17.39 -11.47
CA LEU A 209 -12.76 18.10 -10.36
C LEU A 209 -12.86 19.62 -10.58
N ASN A 210 -13.02 20.06 -11.79
CA ASN A 210 -13.20 21.46 -12.11
C ASN A 210 -14.67 21.91 -12.04
N SER A 211 -15.60 20.97 -11.89
CA SER A 211 -17.03 21.22 -11.75
C SER A 211 -17.49 21.03 -10.31
N ALA A 212 -18.33 21.94 -9.80
CA ALA A 212 -19.01 21.76 -8.53
C ALA A 212 -19.96 20.55 -8.48
N GLN A 213 -20.26 19.97 -9.64
CA GLN A 213 -21.17 18.84 -9.81
C GLN A 213 -20.46 17.49 -9.92
N GLU A 214 -19.14 17.47 -9.78
CA GLU A 214 -18.35 16.23 -9.83
C GLU A 214 -18.01 15.74 -8.44
N LEU A 215 -18.15 14.45 -8.25
CA LEU A 215 -17.73 13.73 -7.07
C LEU A 215 -16.60 12.79 -7.45
N ALA A 216 -15.44 12.93 -6.82
CA ALA A 216 -14.29 12.06 -7.03
C ALA A 216 -14.02 11.16 -5.84
N TYR A 217 -13.46 9.99 -6.12
CA TYR A 217 -13.12 8.96 -5.16
C TYR A 217 -11.62 8.85 -4.92
N GLY A 218 -11.24 8.20 -3.84
CA GLY A 218 -9.86 7.87 -3.54
C GLY A 218 -9.26 6.98 -4.64
N TRP A 219 -8.01 7.25 -4.98
CA TRP A 219 -7.29 6.51 -6.00
C TRP A 219 -6.68 5.24 -5.45
N ASN A 220 -6.76 4.20 -6.25
CA ASN A 220 -6.21 2.89 -5.92
C ASN A 220 -4.91 2.57 -6.68
N ARG A 221 -4.25 3.57 -7.28
CA ARG A 221 -3.05 3.42 -8.08
C ARG A 221 -1.80 3.41 -7.21
N TRP A 222 -1.03 2.30 -7.22
CA TRP A 222 0.17 2.16 -6.38
C TRP A 222 1.19 3.26 -6.63
N LYS A 223 1.51 3.52 -7.90
CA LYS A 223 2.52 4.49 -8.32
C LYS A 223 2.38 5.85 -7.63
N THR A 224 1.17 6.31 -7.45
CA THR A 224 0.84 7.64 -6.93
C THR A 224 0.31 7.61 -5.49
N SER A 225 0.20 6.42 -4.87
CA SER A 225 -0.40 6.30 -3.55
C SER A 225 0.44 6.98 -2.46
N ALA A 226 -0.25 7.51 -1.45
CA ALA A 226 0.39 8.07 -0.26
C ALA A 226 1.20 7.02 0.49
N LEU A 227 0.66 5.80 0.57
CA LEU A 227 1.32 4.68 1.24
C LEU A 227 2.67 4.36 0.58
N ARG A 228 2.74 4.29 -0.76
CA ARG A 228 4.00 4.07 -1.48
C ARG A 228 5.01 5.19 -1.22
N GLN A 229 4.57 6.45 -1.30
CA GLN A 229 5.45 7.61 -1.09
C GLN A 229 6.06 7.57 0.31
N TRP A 230 5.25 7.27 1.31
CA TRP A 230 5.71 7.15 2.69
C TRP A 230 6.67 5.99 2.89
N LEU A 231 6.34 4.79 2.39
CA LEU A 231 7.18 3.59 2.50
C LEU A 231 8.57 3.77 1.89
N ASN A 232 8.70 4.62 0.86
CA ASN A 232 9.94 4.82 0.12
C ASN A 232 10.66 6.12 0.45
N SER A 233 10.38 6.72 1.59
CA SER A 233 10.99 7.99 1.98
C SER A 233 11.76 7.92 3.29
N SER A 234 12.93 8.57 3.29
CA SER A 234 13.74 8.90 4.48
C SER A 234 13.65 10.38 4.86
N LYS A 235 12.67 11.12 4.34
CA LYS A 235 12.48 12.53 4.64
C LYS A 235 11.65 12.74 5.91
N PRO A 236 11.87 13.84 6.64
CA PRO A 236 11.04 14.22 7.78
C PRO A 236 9.56 14.40 7.41
N LYS A 237 8.71 14.38 8.42
CA LYS A 237 7.28 14.71 8.30
C LYS A 237 7.06 16.00 7.52
N GLY A 238 6.05 16.00 6.68
CA GLY A 238 5.70 17.14 5.82
C GLY A 238 6.60 17.32 4.60
N GLN A 239 7.71 16.59 4.46
CA GLN A 239 8.63 16.71 3.32
C GLN A 239 8.62 15.51 2.36
N TRP A 240 8.05 14.40 2.75
CA TRP A 240 7.98 13.19 1.92
C TRP A 240 6.73 13.14 1.04
N TRP A 241 5.70 13.87 1.41
CA TRP A 241 4.44 13.89 0.71
C TRP A 241 4.50 14.76 -0.54
N ASN A 242 4.05 14.21 -1.66
CA ASN A 242 3.91 14.90 -2.94
C ASN A 242 2.47 14.75 -3.43
N SER A 243 1.71 15.81 -3.34
CA SER A 243 0.35 15.87 -3.85
C SER A 243 0.32 15.62 -5.36
N GLN A 244 -0.54 14.74 -5.83
CA GLN A 244 -0.68 14.44 -7.26
C GLN A 244 -1.47 15.55 -7.99
N ASP A 245 -2.34 16.21 -7.30
CA ASP A 245 -3.06 17.41 -7.73
C ASP A 245 -3.42 18.27 -6.51
N LYS A 246 -4.01 19.44 -6.76
CA LYS A 246 -4.43 20.37 -5.70
C LYS A 246 -5.45 19.80 -4.71
N TRP A 247 -6.06 18.67 -5.04
CA TRP A 247 -7.09 18.01 -4.24
C TRP A 247 -6.57 16.81 -3.46
N ASP A 248 -5.32 16.46 -3.68
CA ASP A 248 -4.68 15.35 -3.00
C ASP A 248 -4.27 15.76 -1.59
N ILE A 249 -4.70 15.00 -0.60
CA ILE A 249 -4.46 15.26 0.82
C ILE A 249 -3.64 14.12 1.40
N CYS A 250 -2.64 14.47 2.19
CA CYS A 250 -1.90 13.48 2.95
C CYS A 250 -2.84 12.76 3.95
N PRO A 251 -2.81 11.43 4.02
CA PRO A 251 -3.58 10.70 5.03
C PRO A 251 -3.23 11.14 6.45
N ASP A 252 -4.25 11.33 7.29
CA ASP A 252 -4.08 11.77 8.68
C ASP A 252 -3.15 10.87 9.48
N GLN A 253 -3.16 9.54 9.19
CA GLN A 253 -2.31 8.56 9.86
C GLN A 253 -0.82 8.78 9.57
N LEU A 254 -0.48 9.47 8.49
CA LEU A 254 0.87 9.70 8.01
C LEU A 254 1.32 11.17 8.11
N ALA A 255 0.38 12.10 8.27
CA ALA A 255 0.65 13.54 8.21
C ALA A 255 1.72 14.00 9.23
N ASN A 256 1.79 13.36 10.38
CA ASN A 256 2.74 13.66 11.45
C ASN A 256 3.90 12.66 11.56
N LYS A 257 4.08 11.76 10.59
CA LYS A 257 5.14 10.75 10.59
C LYS A 257 6.25 11.13 9.62
N ASP A 258 7.48 10.85 10.01
CA ASP A 258 8.62 10.82 9.09
C ASP A 258 8.40 9.66 8.10
N GLY A 259 9.10 9.68 6.97
CA GLY A 259 9.06 8.58 6.01
C GLY A 259 9.47 7.25 6.66
N PHE A 260 8.90 6.15 6.18
CA PHE A 260 9.09 4.81 6.75
C PHE A 260 10.56 4.41 6.89
N LEU A 261 11.39 4.81 5.92
CA LEU A 261 12.83 4.48 5.91
C LEU A 261 13.61 5.15 7.06
N CYS A 262 13.10 6.24 7.65
CA CYS A 262 13.70 6.84 8.86
C CYS A 262 13.67 5.88 10.06
N GLY A 263 12.73 4.95 10.11
CA GLY A 263 12.63 3.96 11.18
C GLY A 263 13.46 2.69 10.94
N ILE A 264 14.07 2.53 9.77
CA ILE A 264 14.93 1.38 9.43
C ILE A 264 16.36 1.66 9.89
N PRO A 265 17.03 0.74 10.60
CA PRO A 265 18.42 0.89 10.97
C PRO A 265 19.32 1.08 9.75
N GLU A 266 20.33 1.95 9.90
CA GLU A 266 21.21 2.35 8.79
C GLU A 266 21.88 1.15 8.09
N GLN A 267 22.31 0.14 8.84
CA GLN A 267 22.93 -1.06 8.26
C GLN A 267 21.98 -1.81 7.31
N MET A 268 20.70 -1.92 7.69
CA MET A 268 19.68 -2.53 6.83
C MET A 268 19.36 -1.63 5.64
N LEU A 269 19.20 -0.32 5.88
CA LEU A 269 18.89 0.64 4.82
C LEU A 269 19.96 0.64 3.72
N ASN A 270 21.25 0.59 4.11
CA ASN A 270 22.37 0.55 3.17
C ASN A 270 22.42 -0.74 2.34
N SER A 271 21.75 -1.80 2.78
CA SER A 271 21.66 -3.08 2.08
C SER A 271 20.43 -3.19 1.17
N LEU A 272 19.54 -2.20 1.21
CA LEU A 272 18.37 -2.17 0.32
C LEU A 272 18.74 -1.58 -1.03
N LYS A 273 18.13 -2.14 -2.09
CA LYS A 273 18.19 -1.59 -3.44
C LYS A 273 16.77 -1.28 -3.91
N LYS A 274 16.65 -0.28 -4.77
CA LYS A 274 15.41 -0.05 -5.48
C LYS A 274 15.24 -1.08 -6.57
N VAL A 275 14.20 -1.87 -6.48
CA VAL A 275 13.87 -2.89 -7.46
C VAL A 275 12.64 -2.51 -8.26
N LYS A 276 12.58 -2.97 -9.51
CA LYS A 276 11.44 -2.78 -10.39
C LYS A 276 10.20 -3.42 -9.80
N VAL A 277 9.14 -2.63 -9.68
CA VAL A 277 7.81 -3.07 -9.26
C VAL A 277 6.82 -2.71 -10.37
N SER A 278 6.16 -3.70 -10.93
CA SER A 278 5.09 -3.52 -11.90
C SER A 278 3.73 -3.63 -11.20
N THR A 279 2.81 -2.72 -11.53
CA THR A 279 1.41 -2.74 -11.11
C THR A 279 0.52 -2.30 -12.25
N PHE A 280 -0.72 -2.75 -12.26
CA PHE A 280 -1.69 -2.36 -13.28
C PHE A 280 -2.78 -1.51 -12.66
N ALA A 281 -2.99 -0.34 -13.22
CA ALA A 281 -4.02 0.58 -12.80
C ALA A 281 -5.44 0.02 -13.06
N ASN A 282 -6.47 0.66 -12.50
CA ASN A 282 -7.86 0.30 -12.79
C ASN A 282 -8.22 0.56 -14.27
N THR A 283 -9.22 -0.14 -14.77
CA THR A 283 -9.68 -0.02 -16.17
C THR A 283 -10.78 1.02 -16.35
N VAL A 284 -11.23 1.65 -15.27
CA VAL A 284 -12.36 2.58 -15.31
C VAL A 284 -11.92 3.98 -15.68
N ASN A 285 -10.79 4.45 -15.12
CA ASN A 285 -10.27 5.80 -15.35
C ASN A 285 -8.85 5.83 -15.89
N ASP A 286 -8.07 4.80 -15.53
CA ASP A 286 -6.64 4.77 -15.80
C ASP A 286 -6.31 3.74 -16.89
N GLU A 287 -7.33 3.32 -17.65
CA GLU A 287 -7.23 2.46 -18.85
C GLU A 287 -6.51 1.12 -18.61
N GLY A 288 -6.29 0.75 -17.36
CA GLY A 288 -5.56 -0.46 -16.99
C GLY A 288 -4.08 -0.44 -17.34
N VAL A 289 -3.49 0.74 -17.49
CA VAL A 289 -2.08 0.89 -17.87
C VAL A 289 -1.14 0.22 -16.88
N GLU A 290 -0.03 -0.28 -17.39
CA GLU A 290 1.06 -0.76 -16.55
C GLU A 290 1.85 0.43 -16.00
N ASP A 291 2.00 0.45 -14.67
CA ASP A 291 2.88 1.37 -13.96
C ASP A 291 4.14 0.64 -13.51
N ILE A 292 5.27 1.18 -13.88
CA ILE A 292 6.56 0.74 -13.39
C ILE A 292 7.05 1.75 -12.35
N THR A 293 7.45 1.23 -11.20
CA THR A 293 8.13 1.99 -10.15
C THR A 293 9.41 1.26 -9.73
N TYR A 294 10.31 1.99 -9.08
CA TYR A 294 11.50 1.44 -8.45
C TYR A 294 11.42 1.76 -6.97
N ASP A 295 11.26 0.73 -6.16
CA ASP A 295 10.92 0.86 -4.75
C ASP A 295 11.92 0.14 -3.85
N TYR A 296 12.32 0.76 -2.75
CA TYR A 296 13.02 0.10 -1.65
C TYR A 296 12.07 -0.81 -0.89
N VAL A 297 10.84 -0.33 -0.70
CA VAL A 297 9.79 -1.01 0.04
C VAL A 297 8.50 -1.00 -0.78
N THR A 298 7.92 -2.16 -0.95
CA THR A 298 6.63 -2.34 -1.61
C THR A 298 5.66 -3.13 -0.72
N LEU A 299 4.50 -3.46 -1.23
CA LEU A 299 3.58 -4.45 -0.66
C LEU A 299 3.50 -5.66 -1.60
N PRO A 300 3.11 -6.84 -1.11
CA PRO A 300 2.85 -7.95 -2.00
C PRO A 300 1.70 -7.65 -2.97
N SER A 301 1.78 -8.21 -4.18
CA SER A 301 0.66 -8.25 -5.14
C SER A 301 -0.18 -9.50 -4.95
N LEU A 302 -1.34 -9.55 -5.63
CA LEU A 302 -2.14 -10.77 -5.74
C LEU A 302 -1.33 -11.95 -6.30
N GLY A 303 -0.48 -11.71 -7.31
CA GLY A 303 0.38 -12.75 -7.89
C GLY A 303 1.37 -13.27 -6.85
N GLN A 304 2.05 -12.39 -6.14
CA GLN A 304 3.07 -12.75 -5.16
C GLN A 304 2.53 -13.52 -3.96
N ILE A 305 1.29 -13.23 -3.51
CA ILE A 305 0.63 -14.04 -2.46
C ILE A 305 0.00 -15.32 -2.98
N TYR A 306 0.21 -15.65 -4.26
CA TYR A 306 -0.34 -16.84 -4.90
C TYR A 306 -1.87 -16.89 -4.87
N ALA A 307 -2.53 -15.77 -5.08
CA ALA A 307 -3.98 -15.70 -5.20
C ALA A 307 -4.46 -16.32 -6.53
N GLN A 308 -5.64 -16.92 -6.55
CA GLN A 308 -6.25 -17.44 -7.77
C GLN A 308 -6.60 -16.28 -8.73
N THR A 309 -7.14 -15.20 -8.20
CA THR A 309 -7.36 -13.98 -8.98
C THR A 309 -6.07 -13.18 -9.03
N GLN A 310 -5.35 -13.32 -10.13
CA GLN A 310 -4.06 -12.65 -10.34
C GLN A 310 -4.21 -11.55 -11.38
N ILE A 311 -3.34 -10.56 -11.28
CA ILE A 311 -3.12 -9.59 -12.35
C ILE A 311 -1.78 -9.96 -12.99
N ALA A 312 -1.84 -10.42 -14.23
CA ALA A 312 -0.65 -10.86 -14.96
C ALA A 312 0.37 -9.71 -15.05
N GLY A 313 1.64 -10.02 -14.76
CA GLY A 313 2.73 -9.03 -14.80
C GLY A 313 3.02 -8.34 -13.46
N GLU A 314 2.21 -8.53 -12.41
CA GLU A 314 2.45 -7.92 -11.08
C GLU A 314 3.43 -8.71 -10.19
N GLY A 315 4.19 -9.61 -10.74
CA GLY A 315 5.19 -10.42 -10.04
C GLY A 315 4.82 -11.90 -9.96
N ASN A 316 5.84 -12.72 -9.74
CA ASN A 316 5.72 -14.17 -9.64
C ASN A 316 5.20 -14.60 -8.27
N PRO A 317 4.49 -15.73 -8.19
CA PRO A 317 4.07 -16.30 -6.92
C PRO A 317 5.27 -16.63 -6.02
N HIS A 318 5.33 -16.05 -4.84
CA HIS A 318 6.40 -16.29 -3.88
C HIS A 318 6.32 -17.70 -3.30
N THR A 319 7.45 -18.35 -3.18
CA THR A 319 7.57 -19.74 -2.72
C THR A 319 6.97 -19.94 -1.33
N TYR A 320 7.12 -18.95 -0.42
CA TYR A 320 6.51 -18.99 0.91
C TYR A 320 4.99 -19.13 0.85
N TRP A 321 4.33 -18.30 0.05
CA TRP A 321 2.87 -18.31 -0.07
C TRP A 321 2.36 -19.58 -0.78
N LYS A 322 3.11 -20.09 -1.78
CA LYS A 322 2.81 -21.40 -2.39
C LYS A 322 2.84 -22.54 -1.36
N ARG A 323 3.84 -22.55 -0.46
CA ARG A 323 3.95 -23.57 0.59
C ARG A 323 2.85 -23.45 1.62
N LYS A 324 2.47 -22.20 1.98
CA LYS A 324 1.38 -21.93 2.94
C LYS A 324 0.03 -22.41 2.44
N SER A 325 -0.22 -22.43 1.13
CA SER A 325 -1.49 -22.91 0.60
C SER A 325 -1.80 -24.36 0.97
N GLY A 326 -0.78 -25.14 1.36
CA GLY A 326 -0.92 -26.56 1.72
C GLY A 326 -1.48 -27.44 0.58
N LYS A 327 -1.93 -26.78 -0.46
CA LYS A 327 -2.45 -27.31 -1.72
C LYS A 327 -1.50 -26.85 -2.81
N LEU A 328 -1.29 -27.61 -3.83
CA LEU A 328 -0.55 -27.17 -5.03
C LEU A 328 -1.37 -26.18 -5.89
N ALA A 329 -2.43 -25.61 -5.32
CA ALA A 329 -3.37 -24.72 -5.96
C ALA A 329 -3.30 -23.30 -5.36
N PRO A 330 -3.57 -22.25 -6.14
CA PRO A 330 -3.64 -20.89 -5.65
C PRO A 330 -4.69 -20.70 -4.55
N HIS A 331 -4.46 -19.72 -3.66
CA HIS A 331 -5.44 -19.30 -2.65
C HIS A 331 -6.70 -18.77 -3.32
N GLU A 332 -7.84 -19.34 -2.99
CA GLU A 332 -9.14 -18.94 -3.54
C GLU A 332 -9.64 -17.67 -2.84
N TRP A 333 -10.13 -16.71 -3.61
CA TRP A 333 -10.58 -15.41 -3.08
C TRP A 333 -11.94 -15.48 -2.35
N TRP A 334 -12.71 -16.54 -2.54
CA TRP A 334 -14.04 -16.71 -1.89
C TRP A 334 -14.02 -17.63 -0.65
N GLN A 335 -12.83 -18.03 -0.20
CA GLN A 335 -12.71 -18.91 0.97
C GLN A 335 -11.86 -18.26 2.05
N ASN A 336 -12.25 -18.45 3.29
CA ASN A 336 -11.41 -18.14 4.43
C ASN A 336 -10.24 -19.13 4.45
N ASP A 337 -9.01 -18.60 4.43
CA ASP A 337 -7.79 -19.41 4.53
C ASP A 337 -6.97 -18.94 5.75
N PRO A 338 -6.97 -19.70 6.85
CA PRO A 338 -6.20 -19.35 8.05
C PRO A 338 -4.71 -19.11 7.78
N ASN A 339 -4.16 -19.72 6.72
CA ASN A 339 -2.76 -19.54 6.34
C ASN A 339 -2.47 -18.14 5.75
N MET A 340 -3.50 -17.41 5.34
CA MET A 340 -3.38 -16.04 4.82
C MET A 340 -3.50 -14.99 5.91
N ILE A 341 -3.89 -15.35 7.13
CA ILE A 341 -4.06 -14.41 8.23
C ILE A 341 -2.72 -13.82 8.64
N THR A 342 -2.67 -12.49 8.74
CA THR A 342 -1.51 -11.76 9.28
C THR A 342 -1.94 -11.02 10.55
N TYR A 343 -1.08 -11.08 11.56
CA TYR A 343 -1.34 -10.48 12.88
C TYR A 343 -0.55 -9.18 13.06
N SER A 344 -1.02 -8.31 13.94
CA SER A 344 -0.31 -7.09 14.30
C SER A 344 0.95 -7.38 15.11
N VAL A 345 2.05 -6.69 14.82
CA VAL A 345 3.30 -6.78 15.59
C VAL A 345 3.12 -6.33 17.05
N ALA A 346 2.15 -5.46 17.31
CA ALA A 346 1.92 -4.91 18.65
C ALA A 346 1.49 -5.97 19.68
N ASN A 347 0.71 -6.97 19.26
CA ASN A 347 0.17 -8.00 20.18
C ASN A 347 0.27 -9.43 19.65
N LYS A 348 0.64 -9.62 18.37
CA LYS A 348 0.87 -10.92 17.72
C LYS A 348 -0.33 -11.89 17.71
N THR A 349 -1.51 -11.42 18.10
CA THR A 349 -2.76 -12.21 18.22
C THR A 349 -3.94 -11.56 17.52
N SER A 350 -3.90 -10.25 17.29
CA SER A 350 -4.96 -9.53 16.59
C SER A 350 -4.80 -9.69 15.08
N ALA A 351 -5.66 -10.48 14.47
CA ALA A 351 -5.75 -10.64 13.02
C ALA A 351 -6.18 -9.33 12.36
N GLN A 352 -5.52 -8.98 11.26
CA GLN A 352 -5.69 -7.68 10.61
C GLN A 352 -6.23 -7.81 9.19
N TYR A 353 -6.82 -6.72 8.71
CA TYR A 353 -7.07 -6.49 7.28
C TYR A 353 -5.79 -5.94 6.67
N VAL A 354 -5.15 -6.71 5.81
CA VAL A 354 -3.82 -6.38 5.28
C VAL A 354 -3.88 -5.97 3.82
N ARG A 355 -3.38 -4.80 3.51
CA ARG A 355 -3.37 -4.18 2.19
C ARG A 355 -2.36 -4.84 1.27
N LEU A 356 -2.76 -5.07 0.02
CA LEU A 356 -1.90 -5.41 -1.10
C LEU A 356 -1.66 -4.17 -2.00
N ARG A 357 -0.63 -4.22 -2.86
CA ARG A 357 -0.40 -3.12 -3.81
C ARG A 357 -1.31 -3.18 -5.04
N SER A 358 -1.89 -4.34 -5.34
CA SER A 358 -2.75 -4.54 -6.50
C SER A 358 -4.02 -3.70 -6.41
N ALA A 359 -4.30 -2.93 -7.44
CA ALA A 359 -5.56 -2.21 -7.59
C ALA A 359 -6.70 -3.18 -7.89
N TYR A 360 -7.90 -2.92 -7.36
CA TYR A 360 -9.09 -3.55 -7.90
C TYR A 360 -9.44 -2.88 -9.23
N ARG A 361 -9.36 -3.64 -10.32
CA ARG A 361 -9.43 -3.05 -11.66
C ARG A 361 -10.81 -2.56 -12.07
N GLY A 362 -11.87 -3.03 -11.39
CA GLY A 362 -13.26 -2.69 -11.70
C GLY A 362 -13.75 -1.34 -11.16
N ASN A 363 -12.94 -0.63 -10.36
CA ASN A 363 -13.23 0.73 -9.91
C ASN A 363 -11.94 1.48 -9.56
N ALA A 364 -12.04 2.79 -9.36
CA ALA A 364 -10.90 3.65 -9.07
C ALA A 364 -10.61 3.83 -7.56
N HIS A 365 -11.43 3.25 -6.68
CA HIS A 365 -11.38 3.55 -5.25
C HIS A 365 -11.09 2.35 -4.35
N SER A 366 -10.95 1.14 -4.90
CA SER A 366 -10.66 -0.06 -4.12
C SER A 366 -9.32 -0.68 -4.49
N ALA A 367 -8.60 -1.18 -3.50
CA ALA A 367 -7.41 -2.00 -3.68
C ALA A 367 -7.58 -3.33 -2.97
N TRP A 368 -6.87 -4.36 -3.41
CA TRP A 368 -6.97 -5.68 -2.83
C TRP A 368 -6.43 -5.74 -1.40
N ILE A 369 -7.05 -6.57 -0.60
CA ILE A 369 -6.71 -6.86 0.80
C ILE A 369 -6.82 -8.35 1.09
N VAL A 370 -6.16 -8.79 2.16
CA VAL A 370 -6.47 -10.03 2.85
C VAL A 370 -7.13 -9.64 4.18
N ASN A 371 -8.34 -10.11 4.43
CA ASN A 371 -9.06 -9.77 5.66
C ASN A 371 -8.59 -10.58 6.87
N SER A 372 -9.15 -10.29 8.04
CA SER A 372 -8.81 -10.94 9.31
C SER A 372 -9.20 -12.43 9.39
N SER A 373 -9.93 -12.96 8.41
CA SER A 373 -10.26 -14.39 8.28
C SER A 373 -9.41 -15.09 7.21
N GLY A 374 -8.46 -14.38 6.58
CA GLY A 374 -7.67 -14.90 5.47
C GLY A 374 -8.38 -14.90 4.11
N TYR A 375 -9.51 -14.20 4.01
CA TYR A 375 -10.26 -14.05 2.78
C TYR A 375 -9.64 -12.94 1.92
N ILE A 376 -9.32 -13.26 0.66
CA ILE A 376 -8.80 -12.28 -0.30
C ILE A 376 -9.97 -11.49 -0.86
N TYR A 377 -9.99 -10.19 -0.62
CA TYR A 377 -11.08 -9.29 -1.01
C TYR A 377 -10.52 -7.93 -1.46
N TYR A 378 -11.38 -7.00 -1.74
CA TYR A 378 -10.98 -5.61 -2.01
C TYR A 378 -11.69 -4.65 -1.04
N GLY A 379 -11.04 -3.57 -0.72
CA GLY A 379 -11.57 -2.54 0.18
C GLY A 379 -11.16 -1.16 -0.28
N ASN A 380 -11.87 -0.16 0.23
CA ASN A 380 -11.62 1.22 -0.16
C ASN A 380 -10.17 1.62 0.05
N ALA A 381 -9.55 2.27 -0.93
CA ALA A 381 -8.20 2.83 -0.82
C ALA A 381 -8.08 3.83 0.34
N SER A 382 -9.19 4.50 0.68
CA SER A 382 -9.32 5.39 1.83
C SER A 382 -9.51 4.67 3.18
N GLY A 383 -9.65 3.35 3.20
CA GLY A 383 -9.69 2.59 4.45
C GLY A 383 -8.31 2.47 5.09
N ALA A 384 -8.21 2.74 6.38
CA ALA A 384 -6.96 2.58 7.13
C ALA A 384 -6.73 1.11 7.48
N ASN A 385 -6.26 0.33 6.50
CA ASN A 385 -5.91 -1.07 6.69
C ASN A 385 -4.45 -1.22 7.09
N ALA A 386 -4.14 -2.30 7.81
CA ALA A 386 -2.78 -2.70 8.12
C ALA A 386 -2.02 -3.09 6.83
N TYR A 387 -0.73 -3.21 6.93
CA TYR A 387 0.14 -3.56 5.80
C TYR A 387 1.39 -4.28 6.32
N SER A 388 1.89 -5.18 5.49
CA SER A 388 3.09 -5.97 5.74
C SER A 388 4.12 -5.62 4.65
N PRO A 389 5.09 -4.75 4.96
CA PRO A 389 6.11 -4.34 4.01
C PRO A 389 6.88 -5.50 3.40
N LEU A 390 7.19 -5.37 2.11
CA LEU A 390 7.97 -6.29 1.32
C LEU A 390 9.19 -5.55 0.77
N ILE A 391 10.38 -6.08 1.01
CA ILE A 391 11.67 -5.54 0.54
C ILE A 391 12.41 -6.60 -0.28
N CYS A 392 13.38 -6.16 -1.06
CA CYS A 392 14.30 -7.04 -1.75
C CYS A 392 15.74 -6.70 -1.36
N ILE A 393 16.50 -7.70 -0.92
CA ILE A 393 17.94 -7.62 -0.81
C ILE A 393 18.53 -8.12 -2.13
N ALA A 394 19.41 -7.31 -2.74
CA ALA A 394 19.99 -7.61 -4.04
C ALA A 394 21.43 -7.06 -4.15
#